data_2fe854cce8660fc0e4cf342fd5c580ff
#
_entry.id   2fe854cce8660fc0e4cf342fd5c580ff
#
_cell.length_a   1.000
_cell.length_b   1.000
_cell.length_c   1.000
_cell.angle_alpha   90.00
_cell.angle_beta   90.00
_cell.angle_gamma   90.00
#
_symmetry.space_group_name_H-M   'P 1'
#
loop_
_entity.id
_entity.type
_entity.pdbx_description
1 polymer ?
#
loop_
_entity_poly.entity_id
_entity_poly.type
_entity_poly.pdbx_seq_one_letter_code
_entity_poly.pdbx_strand_id
1 'polypeptide(L)'
;KRIKKVNVWLPLTNWDKGARTNLQQIINKLLDINNPSNQFFEWSIIEEEDWLTSWRKFWGPQEIGNNLLIMPCWLNVNQQYKKKQIIKIDPGAAFGTGSHPSTNLCLERMENIFLVDKKVLDIGSGSGILSVAARHFGAREIYAIDNDYLAINSTKSNFQLNFGSLDNLETSLGTFEEV
;
A
#
# COMPACT_ATOMS: atom_id res chain seq x y z
N LYS A 1 15.09 27.96 6.19
CA LYS A 1 15.26 26.50 6.43
C LYS A 1 13.88 25.92 6.68
N ARG A 2 13.39 24.99 5.86
CA ARG A 2 12.14 24.27 6.12
C ARG A 2 12.39 23.29 7.27
N ILE A 3 11.69 23.45 8.37
CA ILE A 3 11.67 22.48 9.47
C ILE A 3 10.93 21.25 8.93
N LYS A 4 11.60 20.12 8.84
CA LYS A 4 10.95 18.85 8.50
C LYS A 4 10.46 18.21 9.80
N LYS A 5 9.17 17.93 9.90
CA LYS A 5 8.60 17.13 10.99
C LYS A 5 8.86 15.67 10.68
N VAL A 6 9.39 14.93 11.66
CA VAL A 6 9.56 13.47 11.60
C VAL A 6 8.64 12.88 12.65
N ASN A 7 7.79 11.94 12.25
CA ASN A 7 6.96 11.17 13.16
C ASN A 7 7.56 9.76 13.31
N VAL A 8 7.63 9.28 14.55
CA VAL A 8 8.12 7.94 14.87
C VAL A 8 7.08 7.26 15.75
N TRP A 9 6.72 6.02 15.41
CA TRP A 9 5.76 5.22 16.17
C TRP A 9 6.53 4.11 16.90
N LEU A 10 6.25 3.97 18.18
CA LEU A 10 6.98 3.08 19.07
C LEU A 10 5.98 2.31 19.95
N PRO A 11 6.21 0.99 20.19
CA PRO A 11 5.33 0.23 21.06
C PRO A 11 5.30 0.81 22.48
N LEU A 12 4.11 1.01 23.03
CA LEU A 12 3.94 1.64 24.35
C LEU A 12 4.64 0.87 25.48
N THR A 13 4.71 -0.45 25.35
CA THR A 13 5.32 -1.35 26.35
C THR A 13 6.80 -1.08 26.62
N ASN A 14 7.53 -0.53 25.64
CA ASN A 14 8.97 -0.33 25.71
C ASN A 14 9.37 1.14 25.92
N TRP A 15 8.39 2.05 26.04
CA TRP A 15 8.62 3.49 26.02
C TRP A 15 8.02 4.21 27.23
N ASP A 16 8.53 3.85 28.40
CA ASP A 16 8.22 4.56 29.63
C ASP A 16 8.82 6.00 29.65
N LYS A 17 8.56 6.72 30.72
CA LYS A 17 9.05 8.10 30.88
C LYS A 17 10.59 8.18 30.84
N GLY A 18 11.28 7.17 31.36
CA GLY A 18 12.73 7.10 31.37
C GLY A 18 13.32 6.92 29.97
N ALA A 19 12.79 5.98 29.20
CA ALA A 19 13.18 5.72 27.83
C ALA A 19 12.96 6.96 26.92
N ARG A 20 11.83 7.66 27.09
CA ARG A 20 11.54 8.91 26.36
C ARG A 20 12.55 10.00 26.67
N THR A 21 12.86 10.19 27.94
CA THR A 21 13.86 11.18 28.38
C THR A 21 15.25 10.87 27.82
N ASN A 22 15.65 9.61 27.85
CA ASN A 22 16.93 9.17 27.30
C ASN A 22 17.02 9.43 25.79
N LEU A 23 15.98 9.07 25.02
CA LEU A 23 15.94 9.35 23.59
C LEU A 23 16.05 10.85 23.30
N GLN A 24 15.33 11.70 24.04
CA GLN A 24 15.43 13.15 23.90
C GLN A 24 16.86 13.66 24.13
N GLN A 25 17.53 13.15 25.18
CA GLN A 25 18.92 13.51 25.46
C GLN A 25 19.87 13.10 24.34
N ILE A 26 19.72 11.89 23.80
CA ILE A 26 20.54 11.39 22.69
C ILE A 26 20.34 12.27 21.45
N ILE A 27 19.11 12.57 21.08
CA ILE A 27 18.83 13.40 19.89
C ILE A 27 19.32 14.82 20.09
N ASN A 28 19.15 15.43 21.26
CA ASN A 28 19.66 16.77 21.55
C ASN A 28 21.18 16.82 21.44
N LYS A 29 21.86 15.77 21.90
CA LYS A 29 23.32 15.64 21.79
C LYS A 29 23.78 15.49 20.34
N LEU A 30 23.07 14.70 19.55
CA LEU A 30 23.39 14.48 18.13
C LEU A 30 23.16 15.73 17.27
N LEU A 31 22.17 16.53 17.61
CA LEU A 31 21.83 17.75 16.87
C LEU A 31 22.55 19.00 17.42
N ASP A 32 23.44 18.85 18.41
CA ASP A 32 24.16 19.92 19.07
C ASP A 32 23.24 21.06 19.57
N ILE A 33 22.08 20.69 20.11
CA ILE A 33 21.05 21.62 20.56
C ILE A 33 21.33 21.96 22.03
N ASN A 34 21.98 23.09 22.24
CA ASN A 34 22.36 23.58 23.59
C ASN A 34 21.23 24.27 24.36
N ASN A 35 20.01 24.36 23.77
CA ASN A 35 18.90 25.06 24.41
C ASN A 35 17.72 24.13 24.72
N PRO A 36 17.47 23.79 26.01
CA PRO A 36 16.39 22.88 26.41
C PRO A 36 14.96 23.46 26.25
N SER A 37 14.83 24.75 25.96
CA SER A 37 13.54 25.42 25.79
C SER A 37 12.93 25.23 24.39
N ASN A 38 13.63 24.69 23.41
CA ASN A 38 13.07 24.32 22.13
C ASN A 38 12.40 22.93 22.27
N GLN A 39 11.11 22.90 22.49
CA GLN A 39 10.31 21.68 22.46
C GLN A 39 10.25 21.14 21.02
N PHE A 40 11.26 20.34 20.65
CA PHE A 40 11.28 19.62 19.36
C PHE A 40 10.54 18.27 19.42
N PHE A 41 10.09 17.87 20.61
CA PHE A 41 9.48 16.56 20.85
C PHE A 41 8.06 16.73 21.37
N GLU A 42 7.16 16.08 20.68
CA GLU A 42 5.77 15.94 21.08
C GLU A 42 5.48 14.43 21.23
N TRP A 43 4.94 14.04 22.38
CA TRP A 43 4.59 12.66 22.67
C TRP A 43 3.07 12.56 22.78
N SER A 44 2.49 11.70 21.95
CA SER A 44 1.08 11.36 22.02
C SER A 44 0.89 9.86 22.07
N ILE A 45 -0.11 9.39 22.79
CA ILE A 45 -0.56 8.01 22.75
C ILE A 45 -1.59 7.92 21.65
N ILE A 46 -1.43 6.94 20.77
CA ILE A 46 -2.38 6.63 19.70
C ILE A 46 -2.95 5.26 20.05
N GLU A 47 -4.25 5.17 20.24
CA GLU A 47 -4.93 3.91 20.41
C GLU A 47 -4.79 3.05 19.16
N GLU A 48 -4.78 1.72 19.32
CA GLU A 48 -4.53 0.79 18.22
C GLU A 48 -5.55 0.96 17.08
N GLU A 49 -6.81 1.20 17.43
CA GLU A 49 -7.88 1.49 16.46
C GLU A 49 -7.64 2.78 15.68
N ASP A 50 -7.15 3.82 16.34
CA ASP A 50 -6.82 5.10 15.70
C ASP A 50 -5.60 4.97 14.80
N TRP A 51 -4.65 4.11 15.16
CA TRP A 51 -3.47 3.85 14.33
C TRP A 51 -3.84 3.08 13.07
N LEU A 52 -4.66 2.02 13.18
CA LEU A 52 -5.14 1.21 12.06
C LEU A 52 -5.95 2.03 11.03
N THR A 53 -6.55 3.13 11.45
CA THR A 53 -7.41 3.95 10.59
C THR A 53 -6.82 5.31 10.22
N SER A 54 -5.88 5.83 11.01
CA SER A 54 -5.34 7.19 10.83
C SER A 54 -4.61 7.39 9.49
N TRP A 55 -3.92 6.37 9.00
CA TRP A 55 -3.25 6.42 7.70
C TRP A 55 -4.24 6.49 6.52
N ARG A 56 -5.48 5.98 6.68
CA ARG A 56 -6.54 6.05 5.66
C ARG A 56 -6.86 7.49 5.26
N LYS A 57 -6.71 8.45 6.19
CA LYS A 57 -6.96 9.88 5.95
C LYS A 57 -5.96 10.50 4.95
N PHE A 58 -4.79 9.89 4.81
CA PHE A 58 -3.73 10.39 3.94
C PHE A 58 -3.67 9.66 2.60
N TRP A 59 -4.53 8.64 2.42
CA TRP A 59 -4.57 7.86 1.20
C TRP A 59 -5.79 8.22 0.36
N GLY A 60 -5.53 8.85 -0.77
CA GLY A 60 -6.54 9.31 -1.72
C GLY A 60 -6.45 8.58 -3.07
N PRO A 61 -7.34 8.91 -3.99
CA PRO A 61 -7.27 8.43 -5.36
C PRO A 61 -5.95 8.83 -6.02
N GLN A 62 -5.34 7.91 -6.74
CA GLN A 62 -4.08 8.10 -7.44
C GLN A 62 -4.23 7.76 -8.91
N GLU A 63 -4.04 8.74 -9.78
CA GLU A 63 -4.05 8.53 -11.22
C GLU A 63 -2.71 7.93 -11.67
N ILE A 64 -2.78 6.88 -12.48
CA ILE A 64 -1.63 6.19 -13.03
C ILE A 64 -1.79 6.17 -14.56
N GLY A 65 -0.72 6.56 -15.26
CA GLY A 65 -0.77 6.63 -16.71
C GLY A 65 -1.92 7.50 -17.23
N ASN A 66 -2.52 7.07 -18.33
CA ASN A 66 -3.61 7.81 -18.96
C ASN A 66 -5.01 7.32 -18.53
N ASN A 67 -5.15 6.04 -18.21
CA ASN A 67 -6.46 5.40 -18.09
C ASN A 67 -6.78 4.83 -16.72
N LEU A 68 -5.78 4.61 -15.86
CA LEU A 68 -5.99 3.97 -14.56
C LEU A 68 -6.23 4.98 -13.44
N LEU A 69 -7.05 4.56 -12.48
CA LEU A 69 -7.21 5.20 -11.19
C LEU A 69 -7.13 4.14 -10.10
N ILE A 70 -6.13 4.24 -9.25
CA ILE A 70 -6.07 3.45 -8.02
C ILE A 70 -6.86 4.18 -6.95
N MET A 71 -7.76 3.47 -6.29
CA MET A 71 -8.64 4.08 -5.30
C MET A 71 -8.78 3.20 -4.06
N PRO A 72 -8.67 3.78 -2.86
CA PRO A 72 -9.03 3.08 -1.63
C PRO A 72 -10.46 2.56 -1.68
N CYS A 73 -10.69 1.33 -1.19
CA CYS A 73 -12.00 0.67 -1.23
C CYS A 73 -13.11 1.43 -0.48
N TRP A 74 -12.75 2.24 0.53
CA TRP A 74 -13.69 3.04 1.35
C TRP A 74 -14.10 4.38 0.73
N LEU A 75 -13.50 4.77 -0.40
CA LEU A 75 -13.87 6.02 -1.09
C LEU A 75 -14.89 5.77 -2.19
N ASN A 76 -15.78 6.74 -2.36
CA ASN A 76 -16.72 6.74 -3.47
C ASN A 76 -16.09 7.37 -4.72
N VAL A 77 -16.45 6.82 -5.88
CA VAL A 77 -15.98 7.32 -7.17
C VAL A 77 -16.57 8.69 -7.46
N ASN A 78 -15.69 9.69 -7.59
CA ASN A 78 -16.13 11.03 -8.03
C ASN A 78 -16.44 11.01 -9.54
N GLN A 79 -17.40 11.86 -9.97
CA GLN A 79 -17.83 11.96 -11.36
C GLN A 79 -16.68 12.31 -12.33
N GLN A 80 -15.68 13.04 -11.88
CA GLN A 80 -14.52 13.41 -12.69
C GLN A 80 -13.72 12.19 -13.20
N TYR A 81 -13.79 11.06 -12.49
CA TYR A 81 -13.03 9.83 -12.81
C TYR A 81 -13.83 8.80 -13.62
N LYS A 82 -15.06 9.12 -14.07
CA LYS A 82 -15.92 8.15 -14.78
C LYS A 82 -15.31 7.56 -16.05
N LYS A 83 -14.32 8.23 -16.65
CA LYS A 83 -13.64 7.75 -17.86
C LYS A 83 -12.42 6.87 -17.57
N LYS A 84 -12.01 6.78 -16.31
CA LYS A 84 -10.86 5.97 -15.89
C LYS A 84 -11.28 4.54 -15.59
N GLN A 85 -10.38 3.61 -15.80
CA GLN A 85 -10.51 2.25 -15.27
C GLN A 85 -10.12 2.29 -13.80
N ILE A 86 -11.06 1.95 -12.94
CA ILE A 86 -10.90 2.11 -11.49
C ILE A 86 -10.51 0.78 -10.89
N ILE A 87 -9.36 0.77 -10.23
CA ILE A 87 -8.87 -0.34 -9.42
C ILE A 87 -9.08 0.03 -7.95
N LYS A 88 -9.99 -0.66 -7.30
CA LYS A 88 -10.22 -0.52 -5.86
C LYS A 88 -9.26 -1.42 -5.10
N ILE A 89 -8.55 -0.86 -4.12
CA ILE A 89 -7.62 -1.61 -3.29
C ILE A 89 -7.95 -1.40 -1.81
N ASP A 90 -8.03 -2.51 -1.08
CA ASP A 90 -7.83 -2.50 0.36
C ASP A 90 -6.34 -2.83 0.61
N PRO A 91 -5.56 -1.88 1.12
CA PRO A 91 -4.13 -2.09 1.30
C PRO A 91 -3.81 -3.19 2.32
N GLY A 92 -4.72 -3.46 3.27
CA GLY A 92 -4.50 -4.50 4.27
C GLY A 92 -3.12 -4.47 4.91
N ALA A 93 -2.57 -5.67 5.20
CA ALA A 93 -1.20 -5.86 5.70
C ALA A 93 -0.18 -6.13 4.57
N ALA A 94 -0.63 -6.33 3.33
CA ALA A 94 0.25 -6.71 2.22
C ALA A 94 0.89 -5.48 1.55
N PHE A 95 2.09 -5.69 0.98
CA PHE A 95 2.77 -4.69 0.16
C PHE A 95 2.04 -4.44 -1.18
N GLY A 96 2.22 -3.26 -1.77
CA GLY A 96 1.68 -2.97 -3.11
C GLY A 96 0.38 -2.17 -3.11
N THR A 97 0.31 -1.11 -2.30
CA THR A 97 -0.85 -0.19 -2.25
C THR A 97 -1.01 0.70 -3.49
N GLY A 98 -0.12 0.56 -4.47
CA GLY A 98 -0.08 1.45 -5.64
C GLY A 98 0.73 2.74 -5.43
N SER A 99 1.17 3.05 -4.21
CA SER A 99 1.92 4.28 -3.93
C SER A 99 3.43 4.16 -4.23
N HIS A 100 3.95 2.94 -4.37
CA HIS A 100 5.37 2.74 -4.64
C HIS A 100 5.69 2.98 -6.14
N PRO A 101 6.77 3.71 -6.45
CA PRO A 101 7.13 4.03 -7.84
C PRO A 101 7.25 2.82 -8.77
N SER A 102 7.76 1.68 -8.27
CA SER A 102 7.90 0.46 -9.08
C SER A 102 6.53 -0.10 -9.50
N THR A 103 5.54 -0.09 -8.61
CA THR A 103 4.18 -0.53 -8.92
C THR A 103 3.56 0.39 -9.98
N ASN A 104 3.76 1.70 -9.85
CA ASN A 104 3.25 2.67 -10.82
C ASN A 104 3.85 2.45 -12.21
N LEU A 105 5.17 2.24 -12.29
CA LEU A 105 5.84 1.95 -13.56
C LEU A 105 5.34 0.66 -14.21
N CYS A 106 5.07 -0.39 -13.42
CA CYS A 106 4.46 -1.61 -13.94
C CYS A 106 3.07 -1.35 -14.51
N LEU A 107 2.21 -0.64 -13.76
CA LEU A 107 0.86 -0.30 -14.19
C LEU A 107 0.85 0.56 -15.45
N GLU A 108 1.67 1.61 -15.51
CA GLU A 108 1.85 2.46 -16.70
C GLU A 108 2.32 1.64 -17.91
N ARG A 109 3.22 0.69 -17.68
CA ARG A 109 3.71 -0.19 -18.75
C ARG A 109 2.62 -1.12 -19.24
N MET A 110 1.80 -1.67 -18.34
CA MET A 110 0.69 -2.57 -18.68
C MET A 110 -0.36 -1.89 -19.54
N GLU A 111 -0.60 -0.58 -19.40
CA GLU A 111 -1.50 0.17 -20.30
C GLU A 111 -1.09 0.08 -21.78
N ASN A 112 0.20 -0.15 -22.07
CA ASN A 112 0.76 -0.19 -23.41
C ASN A 112 1.02 -1.62 -23.92
N ILE A 113 0.60 -2.64 -23.16
CA ILE A 113 0.75 -4.05 -23.52
C ILE A 113 -0.62 -4.61 -23.88
N PHE A 114 -0.69 -5.34 -25.01
CA PHE A 114 -1.92 -6.03 -25.41
C PHE A 114 -2.12 -7.29 -24.56
N LEU A 115 -2.99 -7.19 -23.56
CA LEU A 115 -3.30 -8.27 -22.61
C LEU A 115 -4.59 -9.02 -22.90
N VAL A 116 -5.37 -8.58 -23.88
CA VAL A 116 -6.66 -9.24 -24.24
C VAL A 116 -6.43 -10.72 -24.57
N ASP A 117 -7.18 -11.60 -23.92
CA ASP A 117 -7.10 -13.05 -24.03
C ASP A 117 -5.74 -13.69 -23.65
N LYS A 118 -4.86 -12.94 -23.01
CA LYS A 118 -3.58 -13.47 -22.53
C LYS A 118 -3.71 -14.16 -21.18
N LYS A 119 -2.79 -15.08 -20.92
CA LYS A 119 -2.48 -15.59 -19.59
C LYS A 119 -1.40 -14.72 -18.98
N VAL A 120 -1.57 -14.34 -17.73
CA VAL A 120 -0.64 -13.48 -16.98
C VAL A 120 -0.18 -14.21 -15.74
N LEU A 121 1.11 -14.16 -15.49
CA LEU A 121 1.73 -14.65 -14.25
C LEU A 121 2.20 -13.45 -13.44
N ASP A 122 1.69 -13.30 -12.23
CA ASP A 122 2.03 -12.26 -11.26
C ASP A 122 2.86 -12.88 -10.13
N ILE A 123 4.17 -12.65 -10.18
CA ILE A 123 5.12 -13.21 -9.21
C ILE A 123 5.42 -12.17 -8.14
N GLY A 124 5.18 -12.53 -6.86
CA GLY A 124 5.21 -11.59 -5.76
C GLY A 124 3.97 -10.68 -5.79
N SER A 125 2.79 -11.29 -5.82
CA SER A 125 1.53 -10.58 -6.10
C SER A 125 1.17 -9.52 -5.05
N GLY A 126 1.61 -9.68 -3.81
CA GLY A 126 1.39 -8.70 -2.74
C GLY A 126 -0.09 -8.41 -2.51
N SER A 127 -0.50 -7.18 -2.76
CA SER A 127 -1.91 -6.76 -2.72
C SER A 127 -2.74 -7.29 -3.88
N GLY A 128 -2.13 -7.86 -4.92
CA GLY A 128 -2.77 -8.29 -6.16
C GLY A 128 -3.10 -7.15 -7.13
N ILE A 129 -2.56 -5.96 -6.93
CA ILE A 129 -2.89 -4.79 -7.75
C ILE A 129 -2.55 -5.00 -9.24
N LEU A 130 -1.44 -5.69 -9.55
CA LEU A 130 -1.07 -6.00 -10.94
C LEU A 130 -1.98 -7.07 -11.54
N SER A 131 -2.38 -8.06 -10.75
CA SER A 131 -3.38 -9.07 -11.12
C SER A 131 -4.73 -8.41 -11.45
N VAL A 132 -5.20 -7.48 -10.62
CA VAL A 132 -6.42 -6.71 -10.88
C VAL A 132 -6.28 -5.87 -12.14
N ALA A 133 -5.16 -5.18 -12.32
CA ALA A 133 -4.90 -4.40 -13.53
C ALA A 133 -4.88 -5.28 -14.79
N ALA A 134 -4.22 -6.44 -14.74
CA ALA A 134 -4.19 -7.38 -15.85
C ALA A 134 -5.60 -7.80 -16.28
N ARG A 135 -6.49 -8.07 -15.33
CA ARG A 135 -7.88 -8.41 -15.61
C ARG A 135 -8.64 -7.24 -16.22
N HIS A 136 -8.45 -6.02 -15.74
CA HIS A 136 -9.03 -4.82 -16.35
C HIS A 136 -8.57 -4.59 -17.79
N PHE A 137 -7.34 -4.96 -18.11
CA PHE A 137 -6.80 -4.91 -19.48
C PHE A 137 -7.16 -6.12 -20.35
N GLY A 138 -8.03 -7.00 -19.86
CA GLY A 138 -8.63 -8.09 -20.64
C GLY A 138 -7.85 -9.41 -20.58
N ALA A 139 -6.95 -9.62 -19.65
CA ALA A 139 -6.31 -10.90 -19.44
C ALA A 139 -7.38 -11.98 -19.17
N ARG A 140 -7.22 -13.14 -19.83
CA ARG A 140 -8.18 -14.25 -19.73
C ARG A 140 -7.98 -15.03 -18.43
N GLU A 141 -6.76 -15.34 -18.11
CA GLU A 141 -6.36 -16.13 -16.94
C GLU A 141 -5.20 -15.45 -16.23
N ILE A 142 -5.25 -15.42 -14.91
CA ILE A 142 -4.23 -14.82 -14.06
C ILE A 142 -3.80 -15.85 -13.04
N TYR A 143 -2.49 -16.06 -12.95
CA TYR A 143 -1.84 -16.88 -11.95
C TYR A 143 -1.03 -15.97 -11.05
N ALA A 144 -1.42 -15.85 -9.79
CA ALA A 144 -0.75 -15.00 -8.81
C ALA A 144 -0.05 -15.84 -7.76
N ILE A 145 1.24 -15.58 -7.56
CA ILE A 145 2.10 -16.34 -6.65
C ILE A 145 2.73 -15.38 -5.66
N ASP A 146 2.75 -15.77 -4.40
CA ASP A 146 3.49 -15.06 -3.36
C ASP A 146 3.94 -16.06 -2.28
N ASN A 147 5.06 -15.79 -1.62
CA ASN A 147 5.55 -16.59 -0.51
C ASN A 147 4.95 -16.19 0.83
N ASP A 148 4.16 -15.13 0.87
CA ASP A 148 3.42 -14.67 2.05
C ASP A 148 1.93 -15.02 1.94
N TYR A 149 1.43 -15.79 2.90
CA TYR A 149 0.01 -16.14 2.99
C TYR A 149 -0.91 -14.92 3.09
N LEU A 150 -0.46 -13.83 3.75
CA LEU A 150 -1.23 -12.60 3.85
C LEU A 150 -1.33 -11.90 2.49
N ALA A 151 -0.28 -11.96 1.68
CA ALA A 151 -0.29 -11.45 0.32
C ALA A 151 -1.29 -12.21 -0.57
N ILE A 152 -1.30 -13.55 -0.50
CA ILE A 152 -2.28 -14.38 -1.24
C ILE A 152 -3.71 -14.03 -0.86
N ASN A 153 -4.01 -13.89 0.44
CA ASN A 153 -5.33 -13.48 0.90
C ASN A 153 -5.71 -12.07 0.43
N SER A 154 -4.76 -11.14 0.48
CA SER A 154 -4.95 -9.77 0.01
C SER A 154 -5.24 -9.73 -1.50
N THR A 155 -4.48 -10.50 -2.30
CA THR A 155 -4.70 -10.68 -3.74
C THR A 155 -6.12 -11.16 -4.04
N LYS A 156 -6.58 -12.22 -3.37
CA LYS A 156 -7.94 -12.74 -3.51
C LYS A 156 -8.99 -11.70 -3.14
N SER A 157 -8.82 -11.06 -1.99
CA SER A 157 -9.78 -10.08 -1.49
C SER A 157 -9.91 -8.87 -2.42
N ASN A 158 -8.79 -8.33 -2.90
CA ASN A 158 -8.79 -7.20 -3.82
C ASN A 158 -9.31 -7.58 -5.21
N PHE A 159 -9.03 -8.80 -5.68
CA PHE A 159 -9.59 -9.28 -6.94
C PHE A 159 -11.11 -9.42 -6.84
N GLN A 160 -11.62 -10.05 -5.79
CA GLN A 160 -13.05 -10.18 -5.53
C GLN A 160 -13.74 -8.82 -5.33
N LEU A 161 -13.07 -7.86 -4.69
CA LEU A 161 -13.56 -6.48 -4.53
C LEU A 161 -13.83 -5.78 -5.88
N ASN A 162 -13.01 -6.06 -6.89
CA ASN A 162 -13.12 -5.42 -8.20
C ASN A 162 -14.07 -6.16 -9.17
N PHE A 163 -14.13 -7.50 -9.09
CA PHE A 163 -14.86 -8.31 -10.08
C PHE A 163 -16.04 -9.10 -9.50
N GLY A 164 -16.20 -9.11 -8.19
CA GLY A 164 -17.30 -9.83 -7.51
C GLY A 164 -17.11 -11.35 -7.44
N SER A 165 -16.11 -11.91 -8.13
CA SER A 165 -15.75 -13.32 -8.12
C SER A 165 -14.25 -13.51 -8.19
N LEU A 166 -13.79 -14.76 -8.03
CA LEU A 166 -12.41 -15.16 -8.25
C LEU A 166 -12.23 -15.89 -9.61
N ASP A 167 -13.23 -15.80 -10.47
CA ASP A 167 -13.15 -16.39 -11.79
C ASP A 167 -11.95 -15.81 -12.55
N ASN A 168 -11.20 -16.69 -13.22
CA ASN A 168 -9.98 -16.32 -13.95
C ASN A 168 -8.78 -15.91 -13.09
N LEU A 169 -8.84 -16.09 -11.77
CA LEU A 169 -7.71 -15.95 -10.86
C LEU A 169 -7.40 -17.29 -10.20
N GLU A 170 -6.19 -17.76 -10.40
CA GLU A 170 -5.58 -18.85 -9.65
C GLU A 170 -4.45 -18.30 -8.79
N THR A 171 -4.32 -18.80 -7.57
CA THR A 171 -3.28 -18.31 -6.63
C THR A 171 -2.54 -19.48 -6.03
N SER A 172 -1.22 -19.34 -5.87
CA SER A 172 -0.37 -20.30 -5.21
C SER A 172 0.49 -19.63 -4.12
N LEU A 173 0.58 -20.28 -2.97
CA LEU A 173 1.56 -19.93 -1.94
C LEU A 173 2.86 -20.64 -2.27
N GLY A 174 3.94 -19.89 -2.47
CA GLY A 174 5.23 -20.45 -2.81
C GLY A 174 6.11 -19.51 -3.62
N THR A 175 7.17 -20.04 -4.17
CA THR A 175 8.12 -19.33 -5.03
C THR A 175 7.91 -19.71 -6.49
N PHE A 176 8.50 -18.96 -7.40
CA PHE A 176 8.47 -19.27 -8.83
C PHE A 176 9.08 -20.63 -9.19
N GLU A 177 9.99 -21.14 -8.38
CA GLU A 177 10.66 -22.43 -8.60
C GLU A 177 9.77 -23.63 -8.28
N GLU A 178 8.62 -23.41 -7.59
CA GLU A 178 7.70 -24.44 -7.12
C GLU A 178 6.45 -24.57 -8.02
N VAL A 179 6.35 -23.76 -9.06
CA VAL A 179 5.24 -23.69 -10.03
C VAL A 179 5.74 -24.03 -11.46
#